data_44ef0cbcd51bbb139e8f2c54ed1173e2
#
_entry.id   44ef0cbcd51bbb139e8f2c54ed1173e2
#
_cell.length_a   1.000
_cell.length_b   1.000
_cell.length_c   1.000
_cell.angle_alpha   90.00
_cell.angle_beta   90.00
_cell.angle_gamma   90.00
#
_symmetry.space_group_name_H-M   'P 1'
#
loop_
_entity.id
_entity.type
_entity.pdbx_description
1 polymer ?
#
loop_
_entity_poly.entity_id
_entity_poly.type
_entity_poly.pdbx_seq_one_letter_code
_entity_poly.pdbx_strand_id
1 'polypeptide(L)'
;MSYQLTGGRPTRLGAHHDGAGVNFAVFSAHADKMELCLFSEDGKEERARIALPERTGPVWHGYLAGLPVGTVYGYRAHGAYAPERGHRFNANKLLMDPYTRELCGTWTNDPATSGFVEGEGDLSFDPRDSAPFVAKSVVSDPALFQGLAAGRHTPSDRDLIYEAHPKGVTQTHPGVAGDLRGTYEGLASAEMLEHLSALGVRAVELLPVHSFLDDRFLTERGLRNYWGYNSLGFFAPEPRYFGPEGLIGFRRMVDRFHAAGIEVILDVVYNHTAEGDEFGPTLCYRGLDNASYYRLMAGQPRHYVNDTGCGNTLNVAHPYVLRMVLDSLRFWVECMGVDGFRFDLATTMGREDHGFDPRGGFFDALRQDPVLAEVRMIAEPWDIGPGGYQLGQFPHEFAEWNDSYRDTVRRYWRNDPHSAQELAARLLGSADRFDRDGRRATSSVNFVSAHDGFTLADLTRYSRRHNEANTEKNRDGHNSNYSDNCGTEGETGDPQIIARRARRQRNLLATLFLSQGTPMLLAGDEIGNSQGGNNNAYCQDNETGWLDWDRADRGLQGFVAHLSAFRRANPVLRQTRFLHGDTR
;
A
#
# COMPACT_ATOMS: atom_id res chain seq x y z
N MET A 1 24.28 21.42 25.95
CA MET A 1 24.57 20.14 26.64
C MET A 1 25.56 19.36 25.79
N SER A 2 26.58 18.78 26.38
CA SER A 2 27.53 17.91 25.63
C SER A 2 26.91 16.51 25.60
N TYR A 3 26.43 16.08 24.43
CA TYR A 3 25.95 14.72 24.24
C TYR A 3 27.13 13.77 24.10
N GLN A 4 27.18 12.73 24.92
CA GLN A 4 28.19 11.71 24.81
C GLN A 4 27.54 10.40 24.35
N LEU A 5 27.81 10.00 23.10
CA LEU A 5 27.47 8.69 22.59
C LEU A 5 28.41 7.64 23.13
N THR A 6 27.86 6.54 23.59
CA THR A 6 28.61 5.30 23.95
C THR A 6 28.29 4.22 22.92
N GLY A 7 28.96 3.06 23.03
CA GLY A 7 28.68 1.90 22.20
C GLY A 7 27.20 1.47 22.32
N GLY A 8 26.55 1.25 21.18
CA GLY A 8 25.16 0.81 21.10
C GLY A 8 25.07 -0.68 20.75
N ARG A 9 23.83 -1.14 20.52
CA ARG A 9 23.52 -2.52 20.09
C ARG A 9 23.21 -2.56 18.59
N PRO A 10 23.99 -3.27 17.75
CA PRO A 10 23.78 -3.31 16.29
C PRO A 10 22.58 -4.18 15.88
N THR A 11 22.08 -5.03 16.77
CA THR A 11 21.05 -6.03 16.44
C THR A 11 19.62 -5.48 16.40
N ARG A 12 19.38 -4.26 16.92
CA ARG A 12 18.08 -3.60 16.92
C ARG A 12 18.17 -2.34 16.05
N LEU A 13 17.80 -2.48 14.76
CA LEU A 13 17.78 -1.36 13.83
C LEU A 13 16.67 -0.35 14.21
N GLY A 14 16.94 0.93 13.93
CA GLY A 14 16.09 2.04 14.32
C GLY A 14 16.48 2.67 15.67
N ALA A 15 15.64 3.58 16.15
CA ALA A 15 15.79 4.22 17.47
C ALA A 15 14.93 3.51 18.52
N HIS A 16 15.55 3.01 19.58
CA HIS A 16 14.88 2.26 20.63
C HIS A 16 15.16 2.87 22.01
N HIS A 17 14.13 3.45 22.62
CA HIS A 17 14.17 3.94 23.99
C HIS A 17 14.00 2.77 24.98
N ASP A 18 14.88 2.70 25.99
CA ASP A 18 14.91 1.61 26.98
C ASP A 18 14.55 2.04 28.42
N GLY A 19 14.07 3.27 28.57
CA GLY A 19 13.77 3.90 29.86
C GLY A 19 14.91 4.75 30.42
N ALA A 20 16.16 4.54 29.98
CA ALA A 20 17.34 5.28 30.42
C ALA A 20 17.99 6.11 29.31
N GLY A 21 17.69 5.82 28.06
CA GLY A 21 18.21 6.51 26.89
C GLY A 21 17.74 5.83 25.61
N VAL A 22 18.42 6.13 24.50
CA VAL A 22 18.05 5.65 23.17
C VAL A 22 19.22 4.95 22.49
N ASN A 23 18.99 3.73 22.03
CA ASN A 23 19.87 3.03 21.12
C ASN A 23 19.51 3.37 19.68
N PHE A 24 20.47 3.88 18.92
CA PHE A 24 20.36 4.13 17.48
C PHE A 24 21.17 3.09 16.73
N ALA A 25 20.59 2.49 15.69
CA ALA A 25 21.27 1.58 14.81
C ALA A 25 20.71 1.70 13.39
N VAL A 26 21.59 1.92 12.41
CA VAL A 26 21.21 2.11 11.00
C VAL A 26 22.12 1.31 10.08
N PHE A 27 21.52 0.68 9.08
CA PHE A 27 22.24 -0.09 8.07
C PHE A 27 22.82 0.84 6.99
N SER A 28 24.12 0.71 6.73
CA SER A 28 24.81 1.24 5.55
C SER A 28 26.13 0.51 5.37
N ALA A 29 26.26 -0.27 4.30
CA ALA A 29 27.45 -1.06 4.02
C ALA A 29 28.59 -0.22 3.45
N HIS A 30 28.30 0.86 2.74
CA HIS A 30 29.26 1.63 1.96
C HIS A 30 29.54 3.04 2.51
N ALA A 31 28.88 3.45 3.58
CA ALA A 31 29.20 4.72 4.24
C ALA A 31 30.57 4.68 4.89
N ASP A 32 31.30 5.80 4.82
CA ASP A 32 32.57 6.03 5.50
C ASP A 32 32.39 6.57 6.93
N LYS A 33 31.26 7.28 7.16
CA LYS A 33 30.88 7.86 8.44
C LYS A 33 29.37 8.06 8.48
N MET A 34 28.75 7.87 9.64
CA MET A 34 27.35 8.14 9.90
C MET A 34 27.20 9.15 11.03
N GLU A 35 26.39 10.19 10.84
CA GLU A 35 26.09 11.20 11.84
C GLU A 35 24.62 11.14 12.23
N LEU A 36 24.35 11.14 13.54
CA LEU A 36 23.05 11.38 14.14
C LEU A 36 22.85 12.88 14.32
N CYS A 37 21.78 13.42 13.76
CA CYS A 37 21.38 14.82 13.90
C CYS A 37 20.17 14.90 14.83
N LEU A 38 20.25 15.72 15.89
CA LEU A 38 19.15 15.98 16.83
C LEU A 38 18.56 17.36 16.56
N PHE A 39 17.25 17.45 16.62
CA PHE A 39 16.51 18.68 16.30
C PHE A 39 15.71 19.22 17.49
N SER A 40 15.21 20.46 17.37
CA SER A 40 14.17 21.01 18.22
C SER A 40 12.88 20.17 18.10
N GLU A 41 11.98 20.28 19.08
CA GLU A 41 10.70 19.55 19.11
C GLU A 41 9.84 19.77 17.85
N ASP A 42 9.92 20.96 17.25
CA ASP A 42 9.24 21.32 16.00
C ASP A 42 10.01 20.91 14.73
N GLY A 43 11.17 20.26 14.88
CA GLY A 43 12.02 19.77 13.79
C GLY A 43 12.74 20.84 12.97
N LYS A 44 12.72 22.12 13.37
CA LYS A 44 13.24 23.22 12.54
C LYS A 44 14.71 23.54 12.76
N GLU A 45 15.20 23.38 13.99
CA GLU A 45 16.58 23.72 14.37
C GLU A 45 17.39 22.47 14.62
N GLU A 46 18.50 22.27 13.90
CA GLU A 46 19.49 21.23 14.20
C GLU A 46 20.31 21.64 15.43
N ARG A 47 20.09 20.97 16.57
CA ARG A 47 20.71 21.27 17.86
C ARG A 47 22.04 20.58 18.09
N ALA A 48 22.22 19.41 17.48
CA ALA A 48 23.45 18.66 17.60
C ALA A 48 23.64 17.74 16.39
N ARG A 49 24.92 17.53 16.03
CA ARG A 49 25.35 16.57 15.02
C ARG A 49 26.49 15.76 15.61
N ILE A 50 26.29 14.44 15.72
CA ILE A 50 27.15 13.56 16.49
C ILE A 50 27.48 12.33 15.66
N ALA A 51 28.77 12.04 15.44
CA ALA A 51 29.16 10.82 14.73
C ALA A 51 28.77 9.57 15.54
N LEU A 52 28.16 8.58 14.91
CA LEU A 52 27.95 7.27 15.52
C LEU A 52 29.31 6.60 15.79
N PRO A 53 29.59 6.19 17.05
CA PRO A 53 30.93 5.84 17.48
C PRO A 53 31.36 4.45 17.01
N GLU A 54 30.41 3.57 16.71
CA GLU A 54 30.68 2.16 16.41
C GLU A 54 30.03 1.69 15.12
N ARG A 55 30.73 0.73 14.49
CA ARG A 55 30.23 -0.02 13.35
C ARG A 55 30.49 -1.52 13.55
N THR A 56 29.41 -2.32 13.49
CA THR A 56 29.50 -3.77 13.54
C THR A 56 29.01 -4.36 12.22
N GLY A 57 29.92 -4.91 11.43
CA GLY A 57 29.62 -5.27 10.04
C GLY A 57 29.12 -4.03 9.26
N PRO A 58 27.94 -4.07 8.61
CA PRO A 58 27.39 -2.94 7.88
C PRO A 58 26.47 -2.05 8.73
N VAL A 59 26.36 -2.24 10.04
CA VAL A 59 25.46 -1.48 10.92
C VAL A 59 26.24 -0.47 11.73
N TRP A 60 25.87 0.81 11.59
CA TRP A 60 26.35 1.92 12.40
C TRP A 60 25.48 2.06 13.64
N HIS A 61 26.06 2.20 14.84
CA HIS A 61 25.28 2.25 16.07
C HIS A 61 25.92 3.08 17.17
N GLY A 62 25.09 3.52 18.11
CA GLY A 62 25.48 4.24 19.31
C GLY A 62 24.34 4.32 20.30
N TYR A 63 24.67 4.54 21.58
CA TYR A 63 23.69 4.74 22.66
C TYR A 63 23.83 6.12 23.28
N LEU A 64 22.72 6.81 23.45
CA LEU A 64 22.63 8.14 24.02
C LEU A 64 21.82 8.09 25.31
N ALA A 65 22.53 8.15 26.45
CA ALA A 65 21.92 8.13 27.77
C ALA A 65 21.11 9.41 28.04
N GLY A 66 19.97 9.27 28.72
CA GLY A 66 19.14 10.39 29.12
C GLY A 66 18.36 11.07 27.99
N LEU A 67 18.40 10.54 26.76
CA LEU A 67 17.60 11.08 25.67
C LEU A 67 16.15 10.64 25.83
N PRO A 68 15.16 11.56 25.83
CA PRO A 68 13.75 11.20 26.05
C PRO A 68 13.08 10.68 24.78
N VAL A 69 11.93 10.02 24.95
CA VAL A 69 10.93 9.82 23.88
C VAL A 69 10.47 11.19 23.35
N GLY A 70 9.99 11.20 22.10
CA GLY A 70 9.62 12.45 21.40
C GLY A 70 10.81 13.22 20.82
N THR A 71 12.06 12.75 21.03
CA THR A 71 13.22 13.40 20.42
C THR A 71 13.15 13.29 18.90
N VAL A 72 13.27 14.43 18.23
CA VAL A 72 13.29 14.54 16.77
C VAL A 72 14.72 14.37 16.26
N TYR A 73 14.91 13.49 15.27
CA TYR A 73 16.23 13.16 14.75
C TYR A 73 16.23 12.79 13.27
N GLY A 74 17.42 12.68 12.70
CA GLY A 74 17.69 12.12 11.38
C GLY A 74 19.16 11.74 11.25
N TYR A 75 19.53 11.23 10.07
CA TYR A 75 20.91 10.84 9.79
C TYR A 75 21.54 11.66 8.67
N ARG A 76 22.87 11.77 8.69
CA ARG A 76 23.66 12.19 7.53
C ARG A 76 24.74 11.15 7.28
N ALA A 77 24.77 10.63 6.06
CA ALA A 77 25.73 9.62 5.64
C ALA A 77 26.84 10.24 4.79
N HIS A 78 28.07 9.94 5.13
CA HIS A 78 29.25 10.33 4.37
C HIS A 78 29.77 9.13 3.57
N GLY A 79 30.25 9.38 2.37
CA GLY A 79 30.77 8.37 1.46
C GLY A 79 30.97 8.94 0.06
N ALA A 80 31.26 8.09 -0.89
CA ALA A 80 31.48 8.51 -2.27
C ALA A 80 30.17 9.01 -2.92
N TYR A 81 30.22 10.19 -3.54
CA TYR A 81 29.23 10.58 -4.52
C TYR A 81 29.76 10.19 -5.92
N ALA A 82 29.40 9.00 -6.36
CA ALA A 82 29.87 8.39 -7.60
C ALA A 82 28.72 7.60 -8.25
N PRO A 83 27.72 8.32 -8.82
CA PRO A 83 26.51 7.71 -9.39
C PRO A 83 26.81 6.62 -10.42
N GLU A 84 27.89 6.77 -11.22
CA GLU A 84 28.31 5.78 -12.21
C GLU A 84 28.66 4.42 -11.59
N ARG A 85 28.99 4.41 -10.29
CA ARG A 85 29.26 3.20 -9.49
C ARG A 85 28.12 2.82 -8.56
N GLY A 86 26.98 3.52 -8.67
CA GLY A 86 25.80 3.29 -7.84
C GLY A 86 25.83 3.95 -6.46
N HIS A 87 26.83 4.78 -6.14
CA HIS A 87 26.96 5.44 -4.85
C HIS A 87 26.50 6.91 -4.92
N ARG A 88 25.59 7.30 -4.01
CA ARG A 88 24.95 8.62 -4.01
C ARG A 88 24.99 9.29 -2.63
N PHE A 89 26.07 9.09 -1.87
CA PHE A 89 26.24 9.71 -0.55
C PHE A 89 26.37 11.23 -0.67
N ASN A 90 25.59 11.96 0.13
CA ASN A 90 25.70 13.41 0.23
C ASN A 90 25.34 13.84 1.66
N ALA A 91 26.36 14.16 2.46
CA ALA A 91 26.20 14.55 3.87
C ALA A 91 25.39 15.85 4.09
N ASN A 92 25.10 16.62 3.02
CA ASN A 92 24.20 17.78 3.10
C ASN A 92 22.72 17.38 3.08
N LYS A 93 22.42 16.10 2.79
CA LYS A 93 21.04 15.61 2.77
C LYS A 93 20.72 14.95 4.11
N LEU A 94 19.72 15.48 4.80
CA LEU A 94 19.18 14.87 6.00
C LEU A 94 18.31 13.69 5.61
N LEU A 95 18.56 12.54 6.20
CA LEU A 95 17.94 11.26 5.87
C LEU A 95 17.02 10.79 7.01
N MET A 96 15.84 10.34 6.65
CA MET A 96 14.93 9.65 7.55
C MET A 96 15.51 8.30 7.97
N ASP A 97 15.24 7.88 9.20
CA ASP A 97 15.51 6.51 9.64
C ASP A 97 14.52 5.55 8.97
N PRO A 98 14.98 4.52 8.24
CA PRO A 98 14.10 3.51 7.64
C PRO A 98 13.13 2.83 8.63
N TYR A 99 13.48 2.79 9.91
CA TYR A 99 12.69 2.17 10.99
C TYR A 99 11.85 3.17 11.79
N THR A 100 11.74 4.41 11.35
CA THR A 100 10.93 5.41 12.06
C THR A 100 9.46 5.03 12.08
N ARG A 101 8.82 5.15 13.24
CA ARG A 101 7.40 4.86 13.46
C ARG A 101 6.54 6.11 13.54
N GLU A 102 7.20 7.25 13.68
CA GLU A 102 6.57 8.55 13.84
C GLU A 102 7.41 9.61 13.16
N LEU A 103 6.74 10.61 12.59
CA LEU A 103 7.37 11.67 11.81
C LEU A 103 7.05 13.03 12.40
N CYS A 104 8.02 13.95 12.33
CA CYS A 104 7.88 15.37 12.64
C CYS A 104 8.06 16.19 11.38
N GLY A 105 7.07 17.04 11.06
CA GLY A 105 7.07 17.85 9.85
C GLY A 105 6.60 17.08 8.60
N THR A 106 6.79 17.68 7.45
CA THR A 106 6.38 17.16 6.14
C THR A 106 7.51 17.30 5.13
N TRP A 107 7.44 16.50 4.06
CA TRP A 107 8.31 16.69 2.91
C TRP A 107 7.78 17.81 2.00
N THR A 108 8.71 18.57 1.44
CA THR A 108 8.41 19.54 0.39
C THR A 108 9.24 19.21 -0.85
N ASN A 109 8.70 19.50 -2.02
CA ASN A 109 9.39 19.25 -3.30
C ASN A 109 10.41 20.36 -3.61
N ASP A 110 11.29 20.68 -2.64
CA ASP A 110 12.35 21.67 -2.83
C ASP A 110 13.55 21.04 -3.55
N PRO A 111 14.17 21.73 -4.53
CA PRO A 111 15.35 21.24 -5.22
C PRO A 111 16.51 20.85 -4.30
N ALA A 112 16.63 21.41 -3.11
CA ALA A 112 17.65 21.04 -2.14
C ALA A 112 17.50 19.62 -1.58
N THR A 113 16.37 18.93 -1.82
CA THR A 113 16.18 17.52 -1.46
C THR A 113 16.89 16.56 -2.41
N SER A 114 17.26 17.00 -3.60
CA SER A 114 18.04 16.21 -4.57
C SER A 114 19.52 16.18 -4.20
N GLY A 115 20.19 15.04 -4.41
CA GLY A 115 21.63 14.90 -4.19
C GLY A 115 22.49 15.64 -5.23
N PHE A 116 21.87 16.08 -6.31
CA PHE A 116 22.47 16.74 -7.48
C PHE A 116 21.84 18.12 -7.72
N VAL A 117 22.51 18.98 -8.50
CA VAL A 117 21.99 20.29 -8.90
C VAL A 117 21.00 20.12 -10.06
N GLU A 118 19.76 20.55 -9.86
CA GLU A 118 18.75 20.48 -10.91
C GLU A 118 19.19 21.25 -12.19
N GLY A 119 18.99 20.62 -13.34
CA GLY A 119 19.42 21.15 -14.63
C GLY A 119 20.86 20.79 -15.03
N GLU A 120 21.70 20.32 -14.08
CA GLU A 120 23.09 19.90 -14.37
C GLU A 120 23.24 18.37 -14.46
N GLY A 121 22.15 17.62 -14.22
CA GLY A 121 22.12 16.17 -14.23
C GLY A 121 22.61 15.53 -12.93
N ASP A 122 22.31 14.25 -12.77
CA ASP A 122 22.51 13.48 -11.53
C ASP A 122 23.97 13.17 -11.18
N LEU A 123 24.91 13.51 -12.08
CA LEU A 123 26.36 13.44 -11.83
C LEU A 123 26.90 14.67 -11.10
N SER A 124 26.16 15.78 -11.09
CA SER A 124 26.51 16.98 -10.32
C SER A 124 26.27 16.73 -8.82
N PHE A 125 26.88 17.56 -7.97
CA PHE A 125 26.75 17.45 -6.52
C PHE A 125 26.09 18.69 -5.94
N ASP A 126 24.99 18.55 -5.23
CA ASP A 126 24.29 19.67 -4.58
C ASP A 126 24.76 19.84 -3.14
N PRO A 127 25.42 20.95 -2.78
CA PRO A 127 25.89 21.21 -1.43
C PRO A 127 24.84 21.83 -0.49
N ARG A 128 23.62 22.10 -0.95
CA ARG A 128 22.56 22.72 -0.12
C ARG A 128 22.10 21.75 0.96
N ASP A 129 21.77 22.29 2.15
CA ASP A 129 21.18 21.51 3.23
C ASP A 129 19.69 21.21 2.95
N SER A 130 19.31 19.95 3.00
CA SER A 130 17.92 19.52 2.83
C SER A 130 17.09 19.54 4.12
N ALA A 131 17.70 19.72 5.28
CA ALA A 131 17.00 19.61 6.57
C ALA A 131 15.73 20.46 6.70
N PRO A 132 15.65 21.70 6.16
CA PRO A 132 14.42 22.50 6.24
C PRO A 132 13.23 21.93 5.45
N PHE A 133 13.48 21.02 4.50
CA PHE A 133 12.52 20.60 3.47
C PHE A 133 12.04 19.16 3.64
N VAL A 134 12.56 18.43 4.64
CA VAL A 134 12.26 17.00 4.85
C VAL A 134 11.65 16.75 6.21
N ALA A 135 10.75 15.76 6.29
CA ALA A 135 10.27 15.25 7.58
C ALA A 135 11.43 14.56 8.33
N LYS A 136 11.36 14.59 9.65
CA LYS A 136 12.34 13.98 10.55
C LYS A 136 11.73 12.80 11.27
N SER A 137 12.58 11.87 11.68
CA SER A 137 12.21 10.76 12.53
C SER A 137 11.98 11.20 13.96
N VAL A 138 11.08 10.52 14.68
CA VAL A 138 10.83 10.76 16.10
C VAL A 138 11.13 9.47 16.88
N VAL A 139 11.77 9.61 18.04
CA VAL A 139 11.94 8.52 19.00
C VAL A 139 10.57 8.21 19.62
N SER A 140 9.90 7.20 19.12
CA SER A 140 8.56 6.83 19.58
C SER A 140 8.58 6.26 21.01
N ASP A 141 7.52 6.51 21.77
CA ASP A 141 7.31 5.90 23.07
C ASP A 141 7.00 4.39 22.92
N PRO A 142 7.83 3.48 23.46
CA PRO A 142 7.52 2.04 23.42
C PRO A 142 6.18 1.66 24.04
N ALA A 143 5.66 2.46 24.98
CA ALA A 143 4.37 2.22 25.63
C ALA A 143 3.19 2.31 24.64
N LEU A 144 3.31 3.10 23.56
CA LEU A 144 2.29 3.20 22.51
C LEU A 144 2.05 1.88 21.78
N PHE A 145 3.00 0.96 21.85
CA PHE A 145 2.98 -0.32 21.13
C PHE A 145 2.85 -1.54 22.06
N GLN A 146 2.56 -1.32 23.34
CA GLN A 146 2.38 -2.40 24.32
C GLN A 146 0.90 -2.74 24.54
N GLY A 147 0.64 -3.97 24.99
CA GLY A 147 -0.69 -4.37 25.46
C GLY A 147 -1.69 -4.76 24.38
N LEU A 148 -1.23 -5.15 23.22
CA LEU A 148 -2.01 -5.22 21.99
C LEU A 148 -2.36 -6.61 21.49
N ALA A 149 -2.18 -7.63 22.26
CA ALA A 149 -2.43 -9.03 21.87
C ALA A 149 -3.88 -9.48 22.09
N ALA A 150 -4.85 -8.60 22.04
CA ALA A 150 -6.25 -8.98 22.19
C ALA A 150 -6.83 -9.45 20.85
N GLY A 151 -6.80 -10.76 20.61
CA GLY A 151 -7.70 -11.42 19.68
C GLY A 151 -7.37 -11.19 18.20
N ARG A 152 -6.25 -11.75 17.71
CA ARG A 152 -6.14 -11.98 16.27
C ARG A 152 -7.36 -12.77 15.81
N HIS A 153 -8.11 -12.20 14.90
CA HIS A 153 -9.15 -12.93 14.21
C HIS A 153 -8.48 -14.07 13.43
N THR A 154 -9.02 -15.29 13.49
CA THR A 154 -8.54 -16.34 12.61
C THR A 154 -8.95 -15.99 11.18
N PRO A 155 -8.01 -15.76 10.25
CA PRO A 155 -8.34 -15.36 8.90
C PRO A 155 -9.36 -16.29 8.27
N SER A 156 -10.45 -15.74 7.73
CA SER A 156 -11.43 -16.49 6.95
C SER A 156 -11.27 -16.15 5.48
N ASP A 157 -10.72 -17.09 4.71
CA ASP A 157 -10.53 -17.01 3.27
C ASP A 157 -11.84 -17.08 2.47
N ARG A 158 -13.01 -17.01 3.12
CA ARG A 158 -14.34 -17.16 2.51
C ARG A 158 -15.22 -15.94 2.64
N ASP A 159 -14.74 -14.93 3.32
CA ASP A 159 -15.52 -13.77 3.69
C ASP A 159 -15.33 -12.62 2.70
N LEU A 160 -16.29 -11.70 2.69
CA LEU A 160 -16.28 -10.51 1.86
C LEU A 160 -15.16 -9.56 2.30
N ILE A 161 -14.25 -9.27 1.36
CA ILE A 161 -13.26 -8.20 1.50
C ILE A 161 -13.88 -6.89 0.98
N TYR A 162 -13.65 -5.80 1.69
CA TYR A 162 -14.08 -4.46 1.30
C TYR A 162 -12.84 -3.59 1.12
N GLU A 163 -12.47 -3.31 -0.14
CA GLU A 163 -11.35 -2.45 -0.49
C GLU A 163 -11.74 -0.99 -0.29
N ALA A 164 -10.96 -0.24 0.49
CA ALA A 164 -11.33 1.09 0.93
C ALA A 164 -10.15 2.05 1.02
N HIS A 165 -10.35 3.30 0.57
CA HIS A 165 -9.40 4.38 0.81
C HIS A 165 -9.62 4.97 2.22
N PRO A 166 -8.58 5.07 3.10
CA PRO A 166 -8.74 5.51 4.49
C PRO A 166 -9.49 6.84 4.66
N LYS A 167 -9.21 7.80 3.77
CA LYS A 167 -9.87 9.12 3.79
C LYS A 167 -11.19 9.13 3.01
N GLY A 168 -11.19 8.64 1.78
CA GLY A 168 -12.28 8.85 0.83
C GLY A 168 -13.61 8.26 1.26
N VAL A 169 -13.58 7.17 2.03
CA VAL A 169 -14.80 6.49 2.48
C VAL A 169 -15.63 7.36 3.41
N THR A 170 -15.01 8.12 4.31
CA THR A 170 -15.74 8.88 5.34
C THR A 170 -15.72 10.39 5.14
N GLN A 171 -14.96 10.91 4.18
CA GLN A 171 -14.73 12.34 4.02
C GLN A 171 -16.04 13.16 3.88
N THR A 172 -17.04 12.60 3.22
CA THR A 172 -18.35 13.23 3.00
C THR A 172 -19.48 12.53 3.77
N HIS A 173 -19.17 11.54 4.63
CA HIS A 173 -20.20 10.75 5.30
C HIS A 173 -21.01 11.59 6.29
N PRO A 174 -22.33 11.74 6.11
CA PRO A 174 -23.15 12.69 6.89
C PRO A 174 -23.25 12.32 8.36
N GLY A 175 -23.19 11.03 8.71
CA GLY A 175 -23.30 10.54 10.09
C GLY A 175 -21.98 10.57 10.87
N VAL A 176 -20.81 10.65 10.19
CA VAL A 176 -19.52 10.70 10.86
C VAL A 176 -19.25 12.13 11.34
N ALA A 177 -18.81 12.29 12.60
CA ALA A 177 -18.47 13.59 13.17
C ALA A 177 -17.41 14.31 12.32
N GLY A 178 -17.55 15.63 12.17
CA GLY A 178 -16.76 16.39 11.19
C GLY A 178 -15.25 16.34 11.40
N ASP A 179 -14.80 16.27 12.65
CA ASP A 179 -13.40 16.15 13.05
C ASP A 179 -12.81 14.73 12.86
N LEU A 180 -13.69 13.73 12.66
CA LEU A 180 -13.30 12.35 12.39
C LEU A 180 -13.39 11.99 10.90
N ARG A 181 -14.02 12.81 10.06
CA ARG A 181 -14.13 12.55 8.63
C ARG A 181 -12.76 12.48 7.96
N GLY A 182 -12.55 11.46 7.15
CA GLY A 182 -11.28 11.23 6.44
C GLY A 182 -10.13 10.79 7.33
N THR A 183 -10.40 10.33 8.56
CA THR A 183 -9.39 9.86 9.51
C THR A 183 -9.52 8.37 9.80
N TYR A 184 -8.47 7.78 10.40
CA TYR A 184 -8.51 6.38 10.87
C TYR A 184 -9.65 6.16 11.86
N GLU A 185 -9.87 7.07 12.82
CA GLU A 185 -10.94 6.94 13.80
C GLU A 185 -12.33 7.03 13.15
N GLY A 186 -12.48 7.87 12.13
CA GLY A 186 -13.72 7.99 11.36
C GLY A 186 -14.05 6.73 10.57
N LEU A 187 -13.02 6.06 10.04
CA LEU A 187 -13.18 4.81 9.29
C LEU A 187 -13.77 3.69 10.16
N ALA A 188 -13.49 3.68 11.46
CA ALA A 188 -14.08 2.76 12.44
C ALA A 188 -15.10 3.43 13.37
N SER A 189 -15.79 4.47 12.89
CA SER A 189 -16.93 5.07 13.60
C SER A 189 -18.10 4.09 13.70
N ALA A 190 -19.03 4.35 14.62
CA ALA A 190 -20.20 3.49 14.80
C ALA A 190 -21.02 3.35 13.50
N GLU A 191 -21.18 4.43 12.77
CA GLU A 191 -21.91 4.51 11.51
C GLU A 191 -21.26 3.65 10.42
N MET A 192 -19.92 3.70 10.32
CA MET A 192 -19.18 2.86 9.37
C MET A 192 -19.21 1.39 9.75
N LEU A 193 -19.06 1.08 11.04
CA LEU A 193 -19.17 -0.30 11.53
C LEU A 193 -20.57 -0.89 11.31
N GLU A 194 -21.62 -0.09 11.48
CA GLU A 194 -22.99 -0.49 11.17
C GLU A 194 -23.15 -0.76 9.67
N HIS A 195 -22.65 0.15 8.80
CA HIS A 195 -22.68 -0.02 7.35
C HIS A 195 -21.97 -1.31 6.90
N LEU A 196 -20.72 -1.51 7.32
CA LEU A 196 -19.94 -2.68 6.96
C LEU A 196 -20.55 -3.99 7.49
N SER A 197 -21.08 -3.96 8.71
CA SER A 197 -21.75 -5.12 9.31
C SER A 197 -23.05 -5.48 8.58
N ALA A 198 -23.84 -4.47 8.17
CA ALA A 198 -25.06 -4.68 7.38
C ALA A 198 -24.77 -5.29 6.01
N LEU A 199 -23.66 -4.90 5.36
CA LEU A 199 -23.17 -5.53 4.12
C LEU A 199 -22.60 -6.93 4.36
N GLY A 200 -22.27 -7.26 5.61
CA GLY A 200 -21.62 -8.53 5.98
C GLY A 200 -20.16 -8.61 5.63
N VAL A 201 -19.48 -7.47 5.60
CA VAL A 201 -18.02 -7.37 5.45
C VAL A 201 -17.34 -8.05 6.64
N ARG A 202 -16.26 -8.77 6.37
CA ARG A 202 -15.43 -9.46 7.38
C ARG A 202 -13.96 -9.10 7.31
N ALA A 203 -13.54 -8.45 6.23
CA ALA A 203 -12.20 -7.89 6.11
C ALA A 203 -12.28 -6.54 5.41
N VAL A 204 -11.56 -5.55 5.90
CA VAL A 204 -11.32 -4.27 5.21
C VAL A 204 -9.91 -4.32 4.66
N GLU A 205 -9.75 -4.11 3.35
CA GLU A 205 -8.45 -3.95 2.70
C GLU A 205 -8.24 -2.45 2.47
N LEU A 206 -7.29 -1.88 3.19
CA LEU A 206 -7.03 -0.43 3.15
C LEU A 206 -5.96 -0.12 2.11
N LEU A 207 -6.24 0.82 1.21
CA LEU A 207 -5.22 1.43 0.36
C LEU A 207 -4.05 1.93 1.23
N PRO A 208 -2.85 2.16 0.64
CA PRO A 208 -1.63 2.36 1.40
C PRO A 208 -1.75 3.34 2.56
N VAL A 209 -1.36 2.86 3.73
CA VAL A 209 -1.33 3.63 4.99
C VAL A 209 0.10 3.92 5.46
N HIS A 210 1.11 3.38 4.77
CA HIS A 210 2.49 3.77 4.99
C HIS A 210 2.67 5.25 4.65
N SER A 211 3.51 5.94 5.38
CA SER A 211 3.79 7.34 5.08
C SER A 211 4.37 7.50 3.68
N PHE A 212 3.79 8.39 2.87
CA PHE A 212 4.07 8.55 1.46
C PHE A 212 4.24 10.02 1.04
N LEU A 213 4.79 10.25 -0.14
CA LEU A 213 5.03 11.56 -0.69
C LEU A 213 4.02 11.93 -1.78
N ASP A 214 3.79 13.22 -1.91
CA ASP A 214 3.18 13.77 -3.12
C ASP A 214 4.25 13.86 -4.22
N ASP A 215 3.94 13.36 -5.40
CA ASP A 215 4.83 13.47 -6.55
C ASP A 215 5.01 14.92 -6.95
N ARG A 216 6.24 15.30 -7.30
CA ARG A 216 6.56 16.68 -7.64
C ARG A 216 5.71 17.20 -8.80
N PHE A 217 5.54 16.40 -9.86
CA PHE A 217 4.74 16.79 -11.01
C PHE A 217 3.26 16.99 -10.67
N LEU A 218 2.73 16.35 -9.63
CA LEU A 218 1.38 16.57 -9.12
C LEU A 218 1.28 17.90 -8.36
N THR A 219 2.21 18.15 -7.45
CA THR A 219 2.20 19.38 -6.64
C THR A 219 2.39 20.63 -7.50
N GLU A 220 3.21 20.57 -8.54
CA GLU A 220 3.38 21.64 -9.54
C GLU A 220 2.08 21.96 -10.33
N ARG A 221 1.14 21.02 -10.34
CA ARG A 221 -0.19 21.15 -10.97
C ARG A 221 -1.33 21.38 -9.99
N GLY A 222 -1.01 21.56 -8.70
CA GLY A 222 -2.00 21.73 -7.63
C GLY A 222 -2.74 20.46 -7.25
N LEU A 223 -2.21 19.30 -7.64
CA LEU A 223 -2.72 17.97 -7.30
C LEU A 223 -1.90 17.33 -6.17
N ARG A 224 -2.40 16.24 -5.60
CA ARG A 224 -1.73 15.45 -4.57
C ARG A 224 -1.82 13.96 -4.91
N ASN A 225 -0.86 13.19 -4.41
CA ASN A 225 -1.01 11.74 -4.38
C ASN A 225 -2.12 11.40 -3.37
N TYR A 226 -3.20 10.79 -3.85
CA TYR A 226 -4.36 10.44 -3.04
C TYR A 226 -4.32 8.97 -2.63
N TRP A 227 -3.98 8.05 -3.53
CA TRP A 227 -4.00 6.62 -3.22
C TRP A 227 -2.90 6.18 -2.26
N GLY A 228 -1.73 6.82 -2.28
CA GLY A 228 -0.64 6.50 -1.37
C GLY A 228 0.43 5.54 -1.89
N TYR A 229 0.41 5.16 -3.16
CA TYR A 229 1.40 4.23 -3.75
C TYR A 229 2.78 4.85 -3.99
N ASN A 230 3.13 5.91 -3.29
CA ASN A 230 4.45 6.55 -3.34
C ASN A 230 5.09 6.53 -1.94
N SER A 231 5.18 5.34 -1.35
CA SER A 231 5.59 5.10 0.04
C SER A 231 7.07 5.39 0.28
N LEU A 232 7.37 5.91 1.49
CA LEU A 232 8.73 6.10 1.98
C LEU A 232 8.92 5.53 3.40
N GLY A 233 7.97 5.76 4.31
CA GLY A 233 8.06 5.39 5.72
C GLY A 233 7.35 4.08 6.02
N PHE A 234 7.99 2.93 5.80
CA PHE A 234 7.36 1.60 5.93
C PHE A 234 6.88 1.22 7.33
N PHE A 235 7.32 1.91 8.37
CA PHE A 235 6.89 1.68 9.76
C PHE A 235 5.97 2.79 10.29
N ALA A 236 5.81 3.89 9.57
CA ALA A 236 5.05 5.05 10.04
C ALA A 236 3.68 5.10 9.34
N PRO A 237 2.56 5.13 10.09
CA PRO A 237 1.26 5.43 9.51
C PRO A 237 1.24 6.84 8.91
N GLU A 238 0.50 7.03 7.82
CA GLU A 238 0.38 8.31 7.12
C GLU A 238 -0.31 9.36 8.01
N PRO A 239 0.39 10.45 8.36
CA PRO A 239 -0.16 11.45 9.29
C PRO A 239 -1.37 12.23 8.74
N ARG A 240 -1.57 12.28 7.41
CA ARG A 240 -2.74 12.93 6.79
C ARG A 240 -4.06 12.29 7.16
N TYR A 241 -4.05 11.06 7.67
CA TYR A 241 -5.23 10.32 8.11
C TYR A 241 -5.37 10.29 9.63
N PHE A 242 -4.53 11.03 10.37
CA PHE A 242 -4.68 11.14 11.81
C PHE A 242 -5.89 12.00 12.16
N GLY A 243 -6.70 11.50 13.09
CA GLY A 243 -7.70 12.26 13.80
C GLY A 243 -7.13 12.85 15.10
N PRO A 244 -7.99 13.23 16.06
CA PRO A 244 -7.58 13.84 17.32
C PRO A 244 -6.61 13.01 18.17
N GLU A 245 -6.57 11.69 17.98
CA GLU A 245 -5.75 10.76 18.76
C GLU A 245 -4.39 10.47 18.12
N GLY A 246 -4.12 11.02 16.93
CA GLY A 246 -2.85 10.85 16.23
C GLY A 246 -2.53 9.37 15.94
N LEU A 247 -1.30 8.95 16.22
CA LEU A 247 -0.83 7.58 15.99
C LEU A 247 -1.69 6.50 16.70
N ILE A 248 -2.18 6.79 17.91
CA ILE A 248 -3.04 5.88 18.66
C ILE A 248 -4.38 5.65 17.94
N GLY A 249 -4.87 6.63 17.18
CA GLY A 249 -6.09 6.56 16.41
C GLY A 249 -6.11 5.41 15.40
N PHE A 250 -4.98 5.14 14.71
CA PHE A 250 -4.85 3.98 13.82
C PHE A 250 -5.10 2.67 14.59
N ARG A 251 -4.47 2.54 15.73
CA ARG A 251 -4.59 1.36 16.54
C ARG A 251 -6.00 1.15 17.08
N ARG A 252 -6.65 2.23 17.56
CA ARG A 252 -8.05 2.16 17.99
C ARG A 252 -9.01 1.82 16.85
N MET A 253 -8.71 2.24 15.65
CA MET A 253 -9.42 1.79 14.45
C MET A 253 -9.37 0.26 14.33
N VAL A 254 -8.19 -0.33 14.40
CA VAL A 254 -8.01 -1.80 14.33
C VAL A 254 -8.78 -2.49 15.47
N ASP A 255 -8.63 -2.03 16.71
CA ASP A 255 -9.34 -2.61 17.86
C ASP A 255 -10.87 -2.57 17.70
N ARG A 256 -11.42 -1.48 17.14
CA ARG A 256 -12.85 -1.34 16.85
C ARG A 256 -13.32 -2.27 15.73
N PHE A 257 -12.54 -2.43 14.67
CA PHE A 257 -12.83 -3.41 13.63
C PHE A 257 -12.84 -4.83 14.19
N HIS A 258 -11.86 -5.21 15.01
CA HIS A 258 -11.81 -6.51 15.67
C HIS A 258 -13.01 -6.74 16.58
N ALA A 259 -13.42 -5.73 17.35
CA ALA A 259 -14.62 -5.82 18.20
C ALA A 259 -15.90 -6.04 17.38
N ALA A 260 -15.94 -5.59 16.13
CA ALA A 260 -17.03 -5.85 15.17
C ALA A 260 -16.86 -7.17 14.40
N GLY A 261 -15.79 -7.92 14.63
CA GLY A 261 -15.46 -9.15 13.91
C GLY A 261 -15.01 -8.90 12.46
N ILE A 262 -14.30 -7.80 12.21
CA ILE A 262 -13.78 -7.39 10.91
C ILE A 262 -12.25 -7.38 10.99
N GLU A 263 -11.59 -8.06 10.06
CA GLU A 263 -10.14 -8.07 9.87
C GLU A 263 -9.68 -6.79 9.18
N VAL A 264 -8.43 -6.39 9.41
CA VAL A 264 -7.77 -5.27 8.75
C VAL A 264 -6.61 -5.79 7.91
N ILE A 265 -6.69 -5.60 6.60
CA ILE A 265 -5.66 -5.93 5.62
C ILE A 265 -5.06 -4.61 5.13
N LEU A 266 -3.74 -4.53 5.06
CA LEU A 266 -3.06 -3.36 4.49
C LEU A 266 -2.58 -3.66 3.08
N ASP A 267 -2.85 -2.74 2.17
CA ASP A 267 -2.15 -2.67 0.90
C ASP A 267 -0.76 -2.07 1.13
N VAL A 268 0.29 -2.85 0.81
CA VAL A 268 1.68 -2.51 1.12
C VAL A 268 2.54 -2.43 -0.13
N VAL A 269 3.31 -1.34 -0.22
CA VAL A 269 4.15 -1.02 -1.37
C VAL A 269 5.62 -1.18 -0.96
N TYR A 270 6.14 -2.41 -1.03
CA TYR A 270 7.57 -2.68 -0.77
C TYR A 270 8.38 -2.86 -2.06
N ASN A 271 7.72 -2.84 -3.21
CA ASN A 271 8.39 -3.06 -4.49
C ASN A 271 9.23 -1.86 -4.94
N HIS A 272 8.86 -0.63 -4.55
CA HIS A 272 9.56 0.61 -4.86
C HIS A 272 9.47 1.62 -3.70
N THR A 273 10.09 2.77 -3.87
CA THR A 273 10.02 3.88 -2.92
C THR A 273 9.79 5.22 -3.63
N ALA A 274 9.33 6.21 -2.87
CA ALA A 274 9.11 7.58 -3.34
C ALA A 274 10.38 8.32 -3.80
N GLU A 275 11.57 7.72 -3.67
CA GLU A 275 12.80 8.34 -4.15
C GLU A 275 12.96 8.29 -5.69
N GLY A 276 12.06 7.58 -6.43
CA GLY A 276 12.00 7.58 -7.89
C GLY A 276 13.27 7.08 -8.58
N ASP A 277 13.50 7.52 -9.82
CA ASP A 277 14.69 7.20 -10.62
C ASP A 277 15.93 8.01 -10.21
N GLU A 278 16.97 8.01 -11.03
CA GLU A 278 18.23 8.75 -10.79
C GLU A 278 18.06 10.26 -10.59
N PHE A 279 16.93 10.82 -11.01
CA PHE A 279 16.58 12.24 -10.87
C PHE A 279 15.66 12.52 -9.67
N GLY A 280 15.32 11.49 -8.90
CA GLY A 280 14.48 11.65 -7.71
C GLY A 280 15.25 12.20 -6.49
N PRO A 281 14.52 12.54 -5.41
CA PRO A 281 15.11 13.12 -4.20
C PRO A 281 15.94 12.10 -3.40
N THR A 282 16.75 12.60 -2.49
CA THR A 282 17.55 11.84 -1.53
C THR A 282 17.00 12.07 -0.12
N LEU A 283 16.17 11.14 0.36
CA LEU A 283 15.36 11.33 1.57
C LEU A 283 15.63 10.27 2.65
N CYS A 284 15.99 9.06 2.25
CA CYS A 284 16.17 7.91 3.13
C CYS A 284 17.17 6.91 2.53
N TYR A 285 16.68 5.89 1.83
CA TYR A 285 17.40 4.71 1.35
C TYR A 285 18.55 5.07 0.40
N ARG A 286 18.30 5.96 -0.55
CA ARG A 286 19.28 6.44 -1.52
C ARG A 286 20.48 7.08 -0.85
N GLY A 287 20.23 7.94 0.12
CA GLY A 287 21.29 8.64 0.84
C GLY A 287 22.03 7.76 1.85
N LEU A 288 21.34 6.78 2.45
CA LEU A 288 21.92 5.85 3.40
C LEU A 288 22.85 4.84 2.71
N ASP A 289 22.38 4.21 1.62
CA ASP A 289 23.19 3.27 0.84
C ASP A 289 22.50 2.86 -0.46
N ASN A 290 22.54 3.69 -1.47
CA ASN A 290 21.88 3.46 -2.75
C ASN A 290 22.12 2.07 -3.34
N ALA A 291 23.39 1.63 -3.36
CA ALA A 291 23.80 0.37 -3.98
C ALA A 291 23.29 -0.89 -3.27
N SER A 292 22.93 -0.77 -1.98
CA SER A 292 22.39 -1.89 -1.19
C SER A 292 20.85 -1.91 -1.22
N TYR A 293 20.21 -0.74 -1.10
CA TYR A 293 18.77 -0.66 -1.00
C TYR A 293 18.03 -0.85 -2.33
N TYR A 294 18.65 -0.51 -3.46
CA TYR A 294 18.02 -0.58 -4.77
C TYR A 294 18.64 -1.62 -5.70
N ARG A 295 17.81 -2.18 -6.56
CA ARG A 295 18.29 -2.99 -7.69
C ARG A 295 18.82 -2.07 -8.78
N LEU A 296 20.13 -2.13 -9.02
CA LEU A 296 20.80 -1.33 -10.04
C LEU A 296 20.97 -2.16 -11.32
N MET A 297 20.98 -1.48 -12.47
CA MET A 297 21.17 -2.14 -13.76
C MET A 297 22.57 -2.75 -13.87
N ALA A 298 22.66 -4.01 -14.22
CA ALA A 298 23.95 -4.69 -14.43
C ALA A 298 24.79 -3.99 -15.50
N GLY A 299 26.05 -3.66 -15.18
CA GLY A 299 26.97 -2.94 -16.05
C GLY A 299 26.68 -1.42 -16.20
N GLN A 300 25.57 -0.91 -15.67
CA GLN A 300 25.22 0.51 -15.66
C GLN A 300 24.61 0.90 -14.30
N PRO A 301 25.35 0.78 -13.18
CA PRO A 301 24.79 0.94 -11.83
C PRO A 301 24.37 2.38 -11.49
N ARG A 302 24.55 3.33 -12.39
CA ARG A 302 23.95 4.66 -12.34
C ARG A 302 22.43 4.61 -12.40
N HIS A 303 21.85 3.63 -13.13
CA HIS A 303 20.43 3.49 -13.39
C HIS A 303 19.82 2.35 -12.57
N TYR A 304 18.54 2.47 -12.28
CA TYR A 304 17.79 1.49 -11.51
C TYR A 304 17.10 0.47 -12.42
N VAL A 305 16.96 -0.76 -11.96
CA VAL A 305 15.95 -1.68 -12.50
C VAL A 305 14.58 -1.09 -12.19
N ASN A 306 13.72 -1.00 -13.18
CA ASN A 306 12.40 -0.38 -13.05
C ASN A 306 11.29 -1.34 -13.50
N ASP A 307 11.16 -2.48 -12.80
CA ASP A 307 10.08 -3.45 -13.01
C ASP A 307 8.74 -2.95 -12.44
N THR A 308 8.75 -1.83 -11.74
CA THR A 308 7.60 -1.25 -11.03
C THR A 308 6.91 -0.13 -11.80
N GLY A 309 7.58 0.51 -12.75
CA GLY A 309 7.08 1.70 -13.45
C GLY A 309 7.25 3.00 -12.67
N CYS A 310 7.73 2.94 -11.41
CA CYS A 310 7.87 4.09 -10.51
C CYS A 310 9.31 4.63 -10.41
N GLY A 311 10.21 4.16 -11.30
CA GLY A 311 11.58 4.66 -11.40
C GLY A 311 12.64 3.83 -10.68
N ASN A 312 12.26 3.05 -9.67
CA ASN A 312 13.18 2.18 -8.93
C ASN A 312 12.53 0.86 -8.54
N THR A 313 13.36 -0.09 -8.13
CA THR A 313 12.95 -1.36 -7.52
C THR A 313 13.76 -1.57 -6.25
N LEU A 314 13.07 -1.81 -5.13
CA LEU A 314 13.73 -2.12 -3.86
C LEU A 314 14.43 -3.49 -3.94
N ASN A 315 15.66 -3.58 -3.42
CA ASN A 315 16.49 -4.78 -3.52
C ASN A 315 16.21 -5.78 -2.37
N VAL A 316 15.07 -6.45 -2.42
CA VAL A 316 14.69 -7.45 -1.39
C VAL A 316 15.56 -8.71 -1.40
N ALA A 317 16.42 -8.92 -2.41
CA ALA A 317 17.43 -9.96 -2.39
C ALA A 317 18.59 -9.62 -1.43
N HIS A 318 18.78 -8.35 -1.05
CA HIS A 318 19.78 -7.94 -0.07
C HIS A 318 19.31 -8.27 1.35
N PRO A 319 20.09 -8.99 2.19
CA PRO A 319 19.65 -9.50 3.50
C PRO A 319 19.11 -8.43 4.45
N TYR A 320 19.70 -7.23 4.47
CA TYR A 320 19.27 -6.14 5.35
C TYR A 320 18.00 -5.44 4.84
N VAL A 321 17.80 -5.41 3.53
CA VAL A 321 16.55 -4.88 2.94
C VAL A 321 15.41 -5.86 3.16
N LEU A 322 15.64 -7.16 2.92
CA LEU A 322 14.67 -8.21 3.23
C LEU A 322 14.30 -8.18 4.72
N ARG A 323 15.30 -8.09 5.60
CA ARG A 323 15.07 -7.95 7.04
C ARG A 323 14.20 -6.74 7.38
N MET A 324 14.47 -5.59 6.79
CA MET A 324 13.67 -4.37 7.01
C MET A 324 12.21 -4.57 6.61
N VAL A 325 11.95 -5.21 5.48
CA VAL A 325 10.58 -5.52 5.03
C VAL A 325 9.89 -6.47 6.00
N LEU A 326 10.55 -7.55 6.42
CA LEU A 326 9.98 -8.50 7.39
C LEU A 326 9.77 -7.86 8.77
N ASP A 327 10.71 -7.02 9.24
CA ASP A 327 10.59 -6.28 10.49
C ASP A 327 9.39 -5.29 10.43
N SER A 328 9.16 -4.67 9.27
CA SER A 328 7.99 -3.81 9.05
C SER A 328 6.69 -4.62 9.08
N LEU A 329 6.59 -5.72 8.36
CA LEU A 329 5.42 -6.59 8.38
C LEU A 329 5.11 -7.07 9.81
N ARG A 330 6.12 -7.54 10.57
CA ARG A 330 5.94 -7.91 11.98
C ARG A 330 5.49 -6.75 12.84
N PHE A 331 6.02 -5.54 12.64
CA PHE A 331 5.57 -4.35 13.36
C PHE A 331 4.07 -4.09 13.15
N TRP A 332 3.60 -4.15 11.91
CA TRP A 332 2.18 -3.94 11.62
C TRP A 332 1.31 -5.03 12.24
N VAL A 333 1.76 -6.27 12.29
CA VAL A 333 1.03 -7.38 12.92
C VAL A 333 1.09 -7.29 14.46
N GLU A 334 2.28 -7.22 15.04
CA GLU A 334 2.48 -7.34 16.49
C GLU A 334 2.17 -6.05 17.26
N CYS A 335 2.50 -4.89 16.64
CA CYS A 335 2.34 -3.60 17.30
C CYS A 335 1.07 -2.86 16.87
N MET A 336 0.63 -3.01 15.62
CA MET A 336 -0.52 -2.29 15.09
C MET A 336 -1.78 -3.17 14.96
N GLY A 337 -1.64 -4.49 15.16
CA GLY A 337 -2.76 -5.43 15.21
C GLY A 337 -3.34 -5.84 13.85
N VAL A 338 -2.62 -5.60 12.76
CA VAL A 338 -3.06 -5.90 11.39
C VAL A 338 -3.15 -7.41 11.14
N ASP A 339 -4.16 -7.86 10.40
CA ASP A 339 -4.48 -9.28 10.18
C ASP A 339 -3.94 -9.83 8.86
N GLY A 340 -3.47 -8.97 7.96
CA GLY A 340 -2.96 -9.40 6.66
C GLY A 340 -2.45 -8.28 5.78
N PHE A 341 -1.93 -8.66 4.63
CA PHE A 341 -1.34 -7.76 3.66
C PHE A 341 -1.75 -8.11 2.23
N ARG A 342 -2.03 -7.08 1.45
CA ARG A 342 -2.06 -7.15 -0.02
C ARG A 342 -0.77 -6.51 -0.52
N PHE A 343 0.02 -7.25 -1.27
CA PHE A 343 1.29 -6.76 -1.81
C PHE A 343 1.07 -6.18 -3.19
N ASP A 344 1.29 -4.87 -3.31
CA ASP A 344 1.35 -4.16 -4.57
C ASP A 344 2.47 -4.71 -5.44
N LEU A 345 2.21 -4.94 -6.72
CA LEU A 345 3.16 -5.53 -7.70
C LEU A 345 3.96 -6.69 -7.11
N ALA A 346 3.28 -7.66 -6.48
CA ALA A 346 3.91 -8.72 -5.70
C ALA A 346 4.90 -9.57 -6.50
N THR A 347 4.78 -9.64 -7.82
CA THR A 347 5.74 -10.32 -8.70
C THR A 347 7.15 -9.77 -8.52
N THR A 348 7.29 -8.46 -8.33
CA THR A 348 8.60 -7.81 -8.10
C THR A 348 9.31 -8.34 -6.85
N MET A 349 8.55 -8.68 -5.79
CA MET A 349 9.09 -9.22 -4.54
C MET A 349 9.68 -10.63 -4.70
N GLY A 350 9.18 -11.40 -5.66
CA GLY A 350 9.64 -12.75 -5.97
C GLY A 350 10.67 -12.83 -7.10
N ARG A 351 11.19 -11.69 -7.58
CA ARG A 351 12.18 -11.68 -8.65
C ARG A 351 13.58 -12.00 -8.15
N GLU A 352 14.09 -13.13 -8.58
CA GLU A 352 15.48 -13.55 -8.45
C GLU A 352 16.27 -13.20 -9.73
N ASP A 353 17.54 -13.58 -9.83
CA ASP A 353 18.39 -13.30 -11.00
C ASP A 353 17.88 -13.92 -12.31
N HIS A 354 17.11 -15.00 -12.20
CA HIS A 354 16.53 -15.75 -13.33
C HIS A 354 15.06 -15.40 -13.62
N GLY A 355 14.49 -14.42 -12.93
CA GLY A 355 13.09 -14.01 -13.03
C GLY A 355 12.27 -14.34 -11.79
N PHE A 356 10.94 -14.40 -11.91
CA PHE A 356 10.06 -14.72 -10.78
C PHE A 356 10.24 -16.18 -10.33
N ASP A 357 10.48 -16.35 -9.02
CA ASP A 357 10.55 -17.66 -8.37
C ASP A 357 9.63 -17.70 -7.14
N PRO A 358 8.56 -18.54 -7.13
CA PRO A 358 7.69 -18.69 -5.96
C PRO A 358 8.39 -19.35 -4.75
N ARG A 359 9.65 -19.77 -4.90
CA ARG A 359 10.53 -20.30 -3.85
C ARG A 359 11.73 -19.37 -3.62
N GLY A 360 11.65 -18.14 -4.08
CA GLY A 360 12.67 -17.12 -3.86
C GLY A 360 12.82 -16.72 -2.40
N GLY A 361 13.93 -16.07 -2.09
CA GLY A 361 14.33 -15.73 -0.72
C GLY A 361 13.26 -14.96 0.06
N PHE A 362 12.54 -14.05 -0.58
CA PHE A 362 11.44 -13.31 0.06
C PHE A 362 10.31 -14.23 0.55
N PHE A 363 9.80 -15.11 -0.34
CA PHE A 363 8.71 -16.02 0.00
C PHE A 363 9.14 -17.06 1.04
N ASP A 364 10.37 -17.57 0.94
CA ASP A 364 10.89 -18.53 1.92
C ASP A 364 11.03 -17.90 3.30
N ALA A 365 11.56 -16.68 3.39
CA ALA A 365 11.69 -15.97 4.65
C ALA A 365 10.31 -15.65 5.28
N LEU A 366 9.34 -15.25 4.47
CA LEU A 366 7.99 -14.94 4.93
C LEU A 366 7.25 -16.18 5.46
N ARG A 367 7.35 -17.32 4.76
CA ARG A 367 6.72 -18.58 5.16
C ARG A 367 7.30 -19.19 6.42
N GLN A 368 8.58 -18.96 6.69
CA GLN A 368 9.28 -19.47 7.88
C GLN A 368 9.11 -18.57 9.11
N ASP A 369 8.62 -17.34 8.91
CA ASP A 369 8.43 -16.41 10.01
C ASP A 369 7.21 -16.82 10.85
N PRO A 370 7.38 -17.06 12.17
CA PRO A 370 6.30 -17.60 13.02
C PRO A 370 5.13 -16.61 13.21
N VAL A 371 5.34 -15.31 12.96
CA VAL A 371 4.30 -14.30 13.04
C VAL A 371 3.57 -14.18 11.69
N LEU A 372 4.35 -14.09 10.61
CA LEU A 372 3.82 -13.81 9.27
C LEU A 372 3.17 -15.03 8.63
N ALA A 373 3.53 -16.24 9.02
CA ALA A 373 2.88 -17.47 8.55
C ALA A 373 1.40 -17.61 9.00
N GLU A 374 0.99 -16.83 10.00
CA GLU A 374 -0.36 -16.90 10.57
C GLU A 374 -1.31 -15.80 10.04
N VAL A 375 -0.83 -14.88 9.19
CA VAL A 375 -1.64 -13.76 8.71
C VAL A 375 -2.00 -13.94 7.22
N ARG A 376 -3.05 -13.24 6.79
CA ARG A 376 -3.52 -13.31 5.42
C ARG A 376 -2.52 -12.64 4.47
N MET A 377 -2.16 -13.32 3.38
CA MET A 377 -1.30 -12.81 2.33
C MET A 377 -2.07 -12.80 1.01
N ILE A 378 -2.12 -11.64 0.36
CA ILE A 378 -2.77 -11.43 -0.94
C ILE A 378 -1.71 -10.83 -1.87
N ALA A 379 -1.60 -11.38 -3.07
CA ALA A 379 -0.71 -10.85 -4.10
C ALA A 379 -1.51 -10.11 -5.17
N GLU A 380 -0.98 -8.97 -5.60
CA GLU A 380 -1.22 -8.47 -6.93
C GLU A 380 -0.24 -9.21 -7.87
N PRO A 381 -0.72 -10.16 -8.71
CA PRO A 381 0.17 -11.15 -9.32
C PRO A 381 0.77 -10.67 -10.65
N TRP A 382 1.18 -9.42 -10.73
CA TRP A 382 1.86 -8.85 -11.91
C TRP A 382 2.85 -7.74 -11.53
N ASP A 383 3.69 -7.39 -12.49
CA ASP A 383 4.47 -6.16 -12.59
C ASP A 383 4.70 -5.85 -14.07
N ILE A 384 5.41 -4.75 -14.38
CA ILE A 384 5.63 -4.32 -15.78
C ILE A 384 6.91 -4.90 -16.41
N GLY A 385 7.73 -5.61 -15.63
CA GLY A 385 8.96 -6.22 -16.11
C GLY A 385 8.73 -7.45 -17.03
N PRO A 386 9.77 -7.94 -17.70
CA PRO A 386 9.67 -9.14 -18.52
C PRO A 386 9.17 -10.35 -17.72
N GLY A 387 8.15 -11.06 -18.24
CA GLY A 387 7.54 -12.19 -17.54
C GLY A 387 6.81 -11.79 -16.26
N GLY A 388 6.36 -10.52 -16.14
CA GLY A 388 5.77 -9.99 -14.91
C GLY A 388 4.38 -10.54 -14.56
N TYR A 389 3.61 -11.05 -15.51
CA TYR A 389 2.28 -11.59 -15.24
C TYR A 389 2.36 -13.02 -14.68
N GLN A 390 2.01 -13.20 -13.41
CA GLN A 390 2.21 -14.43 -12.64
C GLN A 390 0.93 -14.96 -11.97
N LEU A 391 -0.26 -14.63 -12.51
CA LEU A 391 -1.53 -15.10 -11.94
C LEU A 391 -1.53 -16.62 -11.79
N GLY A 392 -1.81 -17.08 -10.57
CA GLY A 392 -1.84 -18.48 -10.19
C GLY A 392 -0.45 -19.09 -9.97
N GLN A 393 0.66 -18.33 -9.95
CA GLN A 393 2.02 -18.86 -9.78
C GLN A 393 2.58 -18.67 -8.36
N PHE A 394 1.91 -17.92 -7.51
CA PHE A 394 2.36 -17.64 -6.15
C PHE A 394 2.31 -18.86 -5.24
N PRO A 395 3.07 -18.89 -4.13
CA PRO A 395 2.98 -19.94 -3.12
C PRO A 395 1.54 -20.15 -2.62
N HIS A 396 1.23 -21.34 -2.12
CA HIS A 396 -0.13 -21.72 -1.74
C HIS A 396 -0.70 -20.92 -0.56
N GLU A 397 0.17 -20.28 0.21
CA GLU A 397 -0.19 -19.37 1.33
C GLU A 397 -0.80 -18.05 0.83
N PHE A 398 -0.54 -17.68 -0.42
CA PHE A 398 -1.06 -16.47 -1.02
C PHE A 398 -2.42 -16.69 -1.69
N ALA A 399 -3.36 -15.79 -1.41
CA ALA A 399 -4.44 -15.51 -2.33
C ALA A 399 -3.96 -14.50 -3.39
N GLU A 400 -4.64 -14.42 -4.51
CA GLU A 400 -4.24 -13.53 -5.61
C GLU A 400 -5.44 -12.76 -6.15
N TRP A 401 -5.27 -11.48 -6.42
CA TRP A 401 -6.22 -10.70 -7.19
C TRP A 401 -6.39 -11.31 -8.58
N ASN A 402 -7.61 -11.71 -8.93
CA ASN A 402 -7.89 -12.41 -10.18
C ASN A 402 -8.43 -11.44 -11.25
N ASP A 403 -7.53 -10.81 -12.00
CA ASP A 403 -7.89 -9.96 -13.14
C ASP A 403 -8.58 -10.74 -14.28
N SER A 404 -8.21 -12.02 -14.46
CA SER A 404 -8.87 -12.90 -15.43
C SER A 404 -10.36 -13.11 -15.08
N TYR A 405 -10.71 -13.18 -13.77
CA TYR A 405 -12.10 -13.19 -13.33
C TYR A 405 -12.78 -11.86 -13.68
N ARG A 406 -12.21 -10.74 -13.27
CA ARG A 406 -12.71 -9.38 -13.52
C ARG A 406 -13.02 -9.18 -15.00
N ASP A 407 -12.06 -9.45 -15.85
CA ASP A 407 -12.15 -9.18 -17.29
C ASP A 407 -13.16 -10.09 -17.98
N THR A 408 -13.19 -11.39 -17.62
CA THR A 408 -14.16 -12.34 -18.14
C THR A 408 -15.60 -11.95 -17.78
N VAL A 409 -15.84 -11.61 -16.52
CA VAL A 409 -17.18 -11.22 -16.04
C VAL A 409 -17.66 -9.92 -16.70
N ARG A 410 -16.78 -8.93 -16.83
CA ARG A 410 -17.08 -7.67 -17.54
C ARG A 410 -17.41 -7.92 -19.00
N ARG A 411 -16.61 -8.71 -19.73
CA ARG A 411 -16.81 -9.06 -21.14
C ARG A 411 -18.13 -9.81 -21.34
N TYR A 412 -18.44 -10.76 -20.47
CA TYR A 412 -19.70 -11.50 -20.55
C TYR A 412 -20.93 -10.58 -20.44
N TRP A 413 -20.98 -9.71 -19.42
CA TRP A 413 -22.10 -8.82 -19.23
C TRP A 413 -22.14 -7.63 -20.21
N ARG A 414 -21.03 -7.37 -20.90
CA ARG A 414 -20.99 -6.49 -22.06
C ARG A 414 -21.51 -7.18 -23.33
N ASN A 415 -21.69 -8.49 -23.30
CA ASN A 415 -22.13 -9.34 -24.41
C ASN A 415 -21.04 -9.53 -25.49
N ASP A 416 -19.77 -9.65 -25.09
CA ASP A 416 -18.68 -9.98 -25.99
C ASP A 416 -18.82 -11.44 -26.48
N PRO A 417 -18.51 -11.74 -27.76
CA PRO A 417 -18.62 -13.09 -28.30
C PRO A 417 -17.67 -14.06 -27.56
N HIS A 418 -18.07 -15.31 -27.46
CA HIS A 418 -17.31 -16.43 -26.88
C HIS A 418 -16.97 -16.32 -25.38
N SER A 419 -17.52 -15.36 -24.64
CA SER A 419 -17.21 -15.16 -23.21
C SER A 419 -17.92 -16.14 -22.26
N ALA A 420 -18.96 -16.85 -22.69
CA ALA A 420 -19.74 -17.73 -21.82
C ALA A 420 -18.96 -18.96 -21.33
N GLN A 421 -18.10 -19.55 -22.16
CA GLN A 421 -17.28 -20.69 -21.77
C GLN A 421 -16.24 -20.31 -20.72
N GLU A 422 -15.58 -19.14 -20.90
CA GLU A 422 -14.63 -18.60 -19.93
C GLU A 422 -15.33 -18.29 -18.60
N LEU A 423 -16.54 -17.71 -18.65
CA LEU A 423 -17.32 -17.40 -17.45
C LEU A 423 -17.58 -18.65 -16.61
N ALA A 424 -17.92 -19.79 -17.21
CA ALA A 424 -18.16 -21.04 -16.49
C ALA A 424 -16.95 -21.43 -15.62
N ALA A 425 -15.72 -21.33 -16.17
CA ALA A 425 -14.50 -21.60 -15.42
C ALA A 425 -14.31 -20.58 -14.25
N ARG A 426 -14.62 -19.29 -14.49
CA ARG A 426 -14.51 -18.25 -13.45
C ARG A 426 -15.49 -18.46 -12.31
N LEU A 427 -16.75 -18.83 -12.62
CA LEU A 427 -17.79 -19.09 -11.61
C LEU A 427 -17.41 -20.27 -10.67
N LEU A 428 -16.65 -21.23 -11.17
CA LEU A 428 -16.25 -22.43 -10.43
C LEU A 428 -14.89 -22.29 -9.72
N GLY A 429 -14.39 -21.07 -9.53
CA GLY A 429 -13.17 -20.79 -8.76
C GLY A 429 -11.88 -20.75 -9.58
N SER A 430 -11.98 -20.64 -10.92
CA SER A 430 -10.80 -20.51 -11.80
C SER A 430 -9.78 -21.64 -11.62
N ALA A 431 -10.26 -22.89 -11.61
CA ALA A 431 -9.42 -24.08 -11.43
C ALA A 431 -8.26 -24.17 -12.43
N ASP A 432 -8.46 -23.69 -13.67
CA ASP A 432 -7.42 -23.59 -14.70
C ASP A 432 -6.23 -22.71 -14.30
N ARG A 433 -6.40 -21.85 -13.31
CA ARG A 433 -5.37 -20.96 -12.76
C ARG A 433 -4.83 -21.45 -11.43
N PHE A 434 -5.71 -21.92 -10.54
CA PHE A 434 -5.39 -22.10 -9.12
C PHE A 434 -5.35 -23.55 -8.64
N ASP A 435 -5.89 -24.54 -9.41
CA ASP A 435 -5.91 -25.94 -8.95
C ASP A 435 -4.57 -26.63 -9.16
N ARG A 436 -3.61 -26.26 -8.32
CA ARG A 436 -2.27 -26.83 -8.26
C ARG A 436 -1.64 -26.60 -6.89
N ASP A 437 -0.64 -27.37 -6.55
CA ASP A 437 0.20 -27.22 -5.35
C ASP A 437 -0.61 -27.13 -4.03
N GLY A 438 -1.78 -27.80 -3.98
CA GLY A 438 -2.64 -27.82 -2.79
C GLY A 438 -3.43 -26.53 -2.53
N ARG A 439 -3.45 -25.61 -3.50
CA ARG A 439 -4.22 -24.35 -3.39
C ARG A 439 -5.73 -24.61 -3.32
N ARG A 440 -6.46 -23.64 -2.86
CA ARG A 440 -7.92 -23.70 -2.68
C ARG A 440 -8.62 -22.79 -3.69
N ALA A 441 -9.90 -23.04 -3.94
CA ALA A 441 -10.72 -22.13 -4.74
C ALA A 441 -10.75 -20.69 -4.17
N THR A 442 -10.62 -20.56 -2.84
CA THR A 442 -10.54 -19.30 -2.13
C THR A 442 -9.22 -18.55 -2.30
N SER A 443 -8.19 -19.15 -2.93
CA SER A 443 -6.99 -18.43 -3.34
C SER A 443 -7.27 -17.40 -4.44
N SER A 444 -8.39 -17.52 -5.16
CA SER A 444 -8.87 -16.51 -6.11
C SER A 444 -9.62 -15.41 -5.36
N VAL A 445 -9.04 -14.21 -5.28
CA VAL A 445 -9.77 -13.00 -4.88
C VAL A 445 -10.48 -12.47 -6.11
N ASN A 446 -11.79 -12.63 -6.11
CA ASN A 446 -12.66 -12.23 -7.22
C ASN A 446 -13.14 -10.80 -7.03
N PHE A 447 -13.06 -9.99 -8.06
CA PHE A 447 -13.57 -8.62 -8.06
C PHE A 447 -14.12 -8.23 -9.43
N VAL A 448 -14.98 -7.24 -9.47
CA VAL A 448 -15.49 -6.65 -10.72
C VAL A 448 -14.98 -5.24 -10.93
N SER A 449 -14.51 -4.61 -9.87
CA SER A 449 -13.92 -3.28 -9.80
C SER A 449 -12.94 -3.22 -8.63
N ALA A 450 -11.94 -2.37 -8.72
CA ALA A 450 -10.96 -2.07 -7.69
C ALA A 450 -10.64 -0.56 -7.75
N HIS A 451 -9.79 -0.07 -6.85
CA HIS A 451 -9.37 1.34 -6.84
C HIS A 451 -8.82 1.79 -8.20
N ASP A 452 -8.08 0.92 -8.89
CA ASP A 452 -7.53 1.13 -10.23
C ASP A 452 -8.51 0.65 -11.30
N GLY A 453 -9.09 1.56 -12.03
CA GLY A 453 -10.09 1.27 -13.05
C GLY A 453 -11.41 1.98 -12.81
N PHE A 454 -12.43 1.60 -13.55
CA PHE A 454 -13.78 2.12 -13.37
C PHE A 454 -14.47 1.52 -12.14
N THR A 455 -15.19 2.35 -11.38
CA THR A 455 -16.17 1.90 -10.40
C THR A 455 -17.27 1.07 -11.08
N LEU A 456 -18.04 0.30 -10.32
CA LEU A 456 -19.20 -0.46 -10.84
C LEU A 456 -20.20 0.44 -11.61
N ALA A 457 -20.44 1.63 -11.12
CA ALA A 457 -21.31 2.60 -11.79
C ALA A 457 -20.72 3.04 -13.12
N ASP A 458 -19.43 3.37 -13.15
CA ASP A 458 -18.73 3.87 -14.33
C ASP A 458 -18.54 2.79 -15.40
N LEU A 459 -18.41 1.52 -15.02
CA LEU A 459 -18.44 0.38 -15.96
C LEU A 459 -19.70 0.32 -16.83
N THR A 460 -20.79 0.93 -16.37
CA THR A 460 -22.09 0.95 -17.09
C THR A 460 -22.45 2.32 -17.66
N ARG A 461 -21.64 3.34 -17.39
CA ARG A 461 -21.87 4.73 -17.81
C ARG A 461 -20.90 5.22 -18.87
N TYR A 462 -19.69 4.66 -18.92
CA TYR A 462 -18.62 5.16 -19.77
C TYR A 462 -18.03 4.05 -20.64
N SER A 463 -17.87 4.34 -21.92
CA SER A 463 -17.18 3.45 -22.88
C SER A 463 -15.70 3.75 -22.97
N ARG A 464 -15.27 4.93 -22.55
CA ARG A 464 -13.88 5.40 -22.54
C ARG A 464 -13.58 6.14 -21.25
N ARG A 465 -12.30 6.20 -20.87
CA ARG A 465 -11.85 6.95 -19.70
C ARG A 465 -11.98 8.46 -19.89
N HIS A 466 -12.19 9.15 -18.78
CA HIS A 466 -12.26 10.60 -18.66
C HIS A 466 -11.33 11.08 -17.52
N ASN A 467 -10.02 10.96 -17.74
CA ASN A 467 -8.96 11.28 -16.77
C ASN A 467 -8.39 12.69 -16.97
N GLU A 468 -9.11 13.59 -17.65
CA GLU A 468 -8.62 14.93 -17.95
C GLU A 468 -8.24 15.73 -16.70
N ALA A 469 -8.93 15.48 -15.58
CA ALA A 469 -8.65 16.09 -14.28
C ALA A 469 -7.26 15.71 -13.72
N ASN A 470 -6.68 14.59 -14.14
CA ASN A 470 -5.33 14.16 -13.74
C ASN A 470 -4.21 14.94 -14.47
N THR A 471 -4.58 15.78 -15.44
CA THR A 471 -3.65 16.63 -16.23
C THR A 471 -2.60 15.89 -17.06
N GLU A 472 -2.78 14.58 -17.28
CA GLU A 472 -1.90 13.70 -18.06
C GLU A 472 -2.39 13.47 -19.49
N LYS A 473 -3.22 14.41 -20.00
CA LYS A 473 -3.79 14.39 -21.36
C LYS A 473 -4.62 13.11 -21.62
N ASN A 474 -5.27 12.58 -20.59
CA ASN A 474 -6.09 11.38 -20.64
C ASN A 474 -5.33 10.14 -21.17
N ARG A 475 -4.01 10.02 -20.87
CA ARG A 475 -3.17 8.88 -21.29
C ARG A 475 -2.93 7.86 -20.18
N ASP A 476 -3.12 8.28 -18.96
CA ASP A 476 -2.99 7.48 -17.73
C ASP A 476 -4.17 6.52 -17.54
N GLY A 477 -4.00 5.54 -16.65
CA GLY A 477 -5.00 4.53 -16.34
C GLY A 477 -5.18 3.44 -17.42
N HIS A 478 -6.10 2.53 -17.17
CA HIS A 478 -6.34 1.36 -18.01
C HIS A 478 -6.90 1.72 -19.39
N ASN A 479 -6.36 1.07 -20.44
CA ASN A 479 -6.86 1.18 -21.81
C ASN A 479 -8.05 0.22 -22.07
N SER A 480 -8.07 -0.92 -21.40
CA SER A 480 -9.04 -2.01 -21.61
C SER A 480 -9.95 -2.14 -20.38
N ASN A 481 -11.00 -1.33 -20.29
CA ASN A 481 -11.93 -1.34 -19.15
C ASN A 481 -13.03 -2.39 -19.28
N TYR A 482 -13.28 -2.91 -20.48
CA TYR A 482 -14.41 -3.80 -20.79
C TYR A 482 -15.75 -3.26 -20.32
N SER A 483 -15.90 -1.94 -20.36
CA SER A 483 -17.08 -1.18 -19.99
C SER A 483 -18.02 -0.94 -21.18
N ASP A 484 -19.24 -0.46 -20.91
CA ASP A 484 -20.22 -0.09 -21.95
C ASP A 484 -21.19 0.95 -21.38
N ASN A 485 -21.32 2.08 -22.04
CA ASN A 485 -22.18 3.20 -21.62
C ASN A 485 -23.69 2.93 -21.68
N CYS A 486 -24.10 1.75 -22.14
CA CYS A 486 -25.50 1.34 -22.30
C CYS A 486 -26.33 2.21 -23.26
N GLY A 487 -25.66 2.96 -24.13
CA GLY A 487 -26.31 3.80 -25.16
C GLY A 487 -26.07 5.30 -25.01
N THR A 488 -25.53 5.78 -23.88
CA THR A 488 -25.20 7.19 -23.69
C THR A 488 -23.97 7.32 -22.81
N GLU A 489 -22.96 8.09 -23.23
CA GLU A 489 -21.77 8.35 -22.45
C GLU A 489 -22.10 9.29 -21.28
N GLY A 490 -21.71 8.91 -20.05
CA GLY A 490 -21.94 9.70 -18.84
C GLY A 490 -23.39 9.68 -18.32
N GLU A 491 -23.79 10.73 -17.61
CA GLU A 491 -25.11 10.87 -17.00
C GLU A 491 -26.22 10.99 -18.05
N THR A 492 -27.42 10.50 -17.72
CA THR A 492 -28.60 10.56 -18.60
C THR A 492 -29.87 10.57 -17.79
N GLY A 493 -30.91 11.24 -18.33
CA GLY A 493 -32.29 11.19 -17.82
C GLY A 493 -33.18 10.13 -18.50
N ASP A 494 -32.62 9.33 -19.44
CA ASP A 494 -33.42 8.32 -20.16
C ASP A 494 -33.70 7.11 -19.22
N PRO A 495 -35.00 6.87 -18.89
CA PRO A 495 -35.36 5.80 -17.95
C PRO A 495 -34.99 4.40 -18.46
N GLN A 496 -34.94 4.18 -19.78
CA GLN A 496 -34.60 2.88 -20.35
C GLN A 496 -33.11 2.60 -20.19
N ILE A 497 -32.25 3.61 -20.38
CA ILE A 497 -30.82 3.51 -20.18
C ILE A 497 -30.50 3.32 -18.69
N ILE A 498 -31.14 4.10 -17.82
CA ILE A 498 -31.02 3.98 -16.36
C ILE A 498 -31.37 2.57 -15.91
N ALA A 499 -32.50 2.03 -16.34
CA ALA A 499 -32.95 0.68 -16.00
C ALA A 499 -31.98 -0.41 -16.51
N ARG A 500 -31.38 -0.22 -17.70
CA ARG A 500 -30.36 -1.12 -18.28
C ARG A 500 -29.08 -1.11 -17.47
N ARG A 501 -28.58 0.06 -17.08
CA ARG A 501 -27.41 0.24 -16.22
C ARG A 501 -27.60 -0.44 -14.87
N ALA A 502 -28.71 -0.13 -14.19
CA ALA A 502 -29.05 -0.72 -12.90
C ALA A 502 -29.17 -2.25 -12.96
N ARG A 503 -29.71 -2.81 -14.04
CA ARG A 503 -29.75 -4.27 -14.26
C ARG A 503 -28.36 -4.84 -14.42
N ARG A 504 -27.49 -4.20 -15.21
CA ARG A 504 -26.12 -4.67 -15.46
C ARG A 504 -25.27 -4.65 -14.17
N GLN A 505 -25.37 -3.59 -13.36
CA GLN A 505 -24.71 -3.51 -12.07
C GLN A 505 -25.13 -4.66 -11.14
N ARG A 506 -26.45 -4.92 -11.03
CA ARG A 506 -26.95 -6.06 -10.24
C ARG A 506 -26.48 -7.41 -10.78
N ASN A 507 -26.37 -7.57 -12.10
CA ASN A 507 -25.86 -8.79 -12.71
C ASN A 507 -24.38 -9.02 -12.39
N LEU A 508 -23.54 -7.98 -12.46
CA LEU A 508 -22.13 -8.02 -12.10
C LEU A 508 -21.94 -8.41 -10.63
N LEU A 509 -22.68 -7.75 -9.72
CA LEU A 509 -22.66 -8.06 -8.28
C LEU A 509 -23.19 -9.48 -7.99
N ALA A 510 -24.30 -9.89 -8.59
CA ALA A 510 -24.82 -11.24 -8.41
C ALA A 510 -23.79 -12.29 -8.86
N THR A 511 -23.13 -12.06 -9.99
CA THR A 511 -22.06 -12.96 -10.47
C THR A 511 -20.94 -13.04 -9.46
N LEU A 512 -20.47 -11.89 -8.93
CA LEU A 512 -19.41 -11.84 -7.91
C LEU A 512 -19.77 -12.66 -6.67
N PHE A 513 -20.95 -12.42 -6.09
CA PHE A 513 -21.34 -13.05 -4.83
C PHE A 513 -21.74 -14.53 -4.97
N LEU A 514 -22.13 -14.98 -6.16
CA LEU A 514 -22.53 -16.37 -6.43
C LEU A 514 -21.39 -17.24 -6.97
N SER A 515 -20.22 -16.67 -7.28
CA SER A 515 -19.04 -17.40 -7.73
C SER A 515 -18.30 -18.08 -6.58
N GLN A 516 -17.60 -19.17 -6.85
CA GLN A 516 -16.58 -19.72 -5.94
C GLN A 516 -15.37 -18.77 -5.91
N GLY A 517 -14.67 -18.75 -4.79
CA GLY A 517 -13.56 -17.84 -4.54
C GLY A 517 -13.87 -16.85 -3.43
N THR A 518 -12.95 -15.94 -3.12
CA THR A 518 -13.10 -14.88 -2.11
C THR A 518 -13.61 -13.62 -2.81
N PRO A 519 -14.82 -13.12 -2.51
CA PRO A 519 -15.32 -11.90 -3.13
C PRO A 519 -14.65 -10.66 -2.52
N MET A 520 -14.28 -9.71 -3.37
CA MET A 520 -13.84 -8.37 -2.98
C MET A 520 -14.78 -7.33 -3.62
N LEU A 521 -15.19 -6.34 -2.83
CA LEU A 521 -16.05 -5.23 -3.22
C LEU A 521 -15.30 -3.92 -3.02
N LEU A 522 -15.23 -3.09 -4.06
CA LEU A 522 -14.72 -1.73 -3.95
C LEU A 522 -15.70 -0.87 -3.15
N ALA A 523 -15.21 -0.11 -2.18
CA ALA A 523 -15.98 0.84 -1.41
C ALA A 523 -16.74 1.84 -2.31
N GLY A 524 -18.03 1.94 -2.09
CA GLY A 524 -18.91 2.79 -2.90
C GLY A 524 -19.64 2.07 -4.02
N ASP A 525 -19.21 0.89 -4.45
CA ASP A 525 -19.93 0.12 -5.48
C ASP A 525 -21.33 -0.29 -5.01
N GLU A 526 -21.48 -0.56 -3.71
CA GLU A 526 -22.76 -0.89 -3.09
C GLU A 526 -23.74 0.28 -3.04
N ILE A 527 -23.25 1.50 -3.15
CA ILE A 527 -24.08 2.71 -3.17
C ILE A 527 -24.16 3.38 -4.54
N GLY A 528 -23.52 2.77 -5.56
CA GLY A 528 -23.54 3.28 -6.94
C GLY A 528 -22.65 4.50 -7.16
N ASN A 529 -21.56 4.64 -6.36
CA ASN A 529 -20.59 5.73 -6.47
C ASN A 529 -19.94 5.79 -7.86
N SER A 530 -19.74 6.99 -8.36
CA SER A 530 -19.12 7.27 -9.66
C SER A 530 -17.96 8.23 -9.52
N GLN A 531 -16.87 7.96 -10.22
CA GLN A 531 -15.72 8.86 -10.36
C GLN A 531 -15.81 9.71 -11.64
N GLY A 532 -17.02 9.85 -12.23
CA GLY A 532 -17.24 10.65 -13.43
C GLY A 532 -16.54 10.11 -14.67
N GLY A 533 -16.22 8.79 -14.70
CA GLY A 533 -15.47 8.15 -15.78
C GLY A 533 -13.96 8.31 -15.66
N ASN A 534 -13.45 8.83 -14.54
CA ASN A 534 -12.04 8.76 -14.21
C ASN A 534 -11.69 7.33 -13.74
N ASN A 535 -10.85 6.62 -14.49
CA ASN A 535 -10.44 5.26 -14.16
C ASN A 535 -9.06 5.16 -13.52
N ASN A 536 -8.53 6.28 -13.03
CA ASN A 536 -7.21 6.38 -12.41
C ASN A 536 -7.17 7.55 -11.42
N ALA A 537 -8.03 7.52 -10.40
CA ALA A 537 -8.24 8.64 -9.48
C ALA A 537 -7.09 8.82 -8.46
N TYR A 538 -5.87 8.35 -8.75
CA TYR A 538 -4.72 8.30 -7.85
C TYR A 538 -4.29 9.68 -7.30
N CYS A 539 -4.61 10.75 -8.00
CA CYS A 539 -4.29 12.12 -7.64
C CYS A 539 -5.53 13.00 -7.36
N GLN A 540 -6.71 12.37 -7.16
CA GLN A 540 -7.97 13.08 -6.98
C GLN A 540 -8.42 13.07 -5.51
N ASP A 541 -7.73 13.87 -4.67
CA ASP A 541 -8.13 14.11 -3.28
C ASP A 541 -9.27 15.15 -3.21
N ASN A 542 -10.40 14.83 -3.84
CA ASN A 542 -11.58 15.68 -3.98
C ASN A 542 -12.82 14.81 -4.22
N GLU A 543 -13.94 15.42 -4.60
CA GLU A 543 -15.23 14.75 -4.84
C GLU A 543 -15.15 13.64 -5.91
N THR A 544 -14.15 13.60 -6.76
CA THR A 544 -13.94 12.50 -7.70
C THR A 544 -13.48 11.23 -6.98
N GLY A 545 -12.57 11.36 -6.02
CA GLY A 545 -12.03 10.23 -5.26
C GLY A 545 -12.81 9.88 -4.00
N TRP A 546 -13.61 10.82 -3.45
CA TRP A 546 -14.40 10.59 -2.24
C TRP A 546 -15.75 9.97 -2.54
N LEU A 547 -16.30 9.17 -1.62
CA LEU A 547 -17.62 8.58 -1.78
C LEU A 547 -18.72 9.64 -1.65
N ASP A 548 -19.67 9.64 -2.57
CA ASP A 548 -20.85 10.53 -2.54
C ASP A 548 -22.01 9.86 -1.77
N TRP A 549 -22.03 10.05 -0.47
CA TRP A 549 -23.05 9.49 0.41
C TRP A 549 -24.43 10.13 0.25
N ASP A 550 -24.49 11.35 -0.26
CA ASP A 550 -25.75 12.07 -0.47
C ASP A 550 -26.53 11.48 -1.64
N ARG A 551 -25.83 10.90 -2.62
CA ARG A 551 -26.43 10.21 -3.78
C ARG A 551 -26.47 8.69 -3.65
N ALA A 552 -26.26 8.15 -2.45
CA ALA A 552 -26.21 6.72 -2.22
C ALA A 552 -27.50 5.99 -2.67
N ASP A 553 -27.36 5.00 -3.56
CA ASP A 553 -28.44 4.09 -3.97
C ASP A 553 -28.72 3.07 -2.86
N ARG A 554 -29.68 3.38 -1.99
CA ARG A 554 -30.08 2.49 -0.88
C ARG A 554 -30.69 1.17 -1.36
N GLY A 555 -31.28 1.15 -2.58
CA GLY A 555 -31.79 -0.07 -3.19
C GLY A 555 -30.66 -1.03 -3.59
N LEU A 556 -29.59 -0.50 -4.18
CA LEU A 556 -28.40 -1.27 -4.52
C LEU A 556 -27.67 -1.76 -3.26
N GLN A 557 -27.55 -0.91 -2.24
CA GLN A 557 -26.99 -1.28 -0.93
C GLN A 557 -27.74 -2.46 -0.31
N GLY A 558 -29.07 -2.41 -0.28
CA GLY A 558 -29.92 -3.50 0.20
C GLY A 558 -29.76 -4.79 -0.62
N PHE A 559 -29.55 -4.66 -1.93
CA PHE A 559 -29.30 -5.79 -2.81
C PHE A 559 -27.95 -6.47 -2.49
N VAL A 560 -26.87 -5.70 -2.29
CA VAL A 560 -25.55 -6.22 -1.88
C VAL A 560 -25.64 -6.93 -0.54
N ALA A 561 -26.29 -6.32 0.46
CA ALA A 561 -26.51 -6.92 1.77
C ALA A 561 -27.25 -8.27 1.66
N HIS A 562 -28.28 -8.33 0.80
CA HIS A 562 -29.02 -9.57 0.54
C HIS A 562 -28.14 -10.65 -0.11
N LEU A 563 -27.37 -10.32 -1.13
CA LEU A 563 -26.45 -11.25 -1.80
C LEU A 563 -25.39 -11.81 -0.82
N SER A 564 -24.81 -10.94 0.01
CA SER A 564 -23.86 -11.33 1.02
C SER A 564 -24.47 -12.28 2.07
N ALA A 565 -25.68 -11.95 2.56
CA ALA A 565 -26.41 -12.82 3.47
C ALA A 565 -26.77 -14.17 2.84
N PHE A 566 -27.20 -14.16 1.58
CA PHE A 566 -27.49 -15.37 0.80
C PHE A 566 -26.24 -16.25 0.65
N ARG A 567 -25.09 -15.66 0.28
CA ARG A 567 -23.82 -16.37 0.18
C ARG A 567 -23.41 -17.02 1.53
N ARG A 568 -23.55 -16.28 2.64
CA ARG A 568 -23.24 -16.80 3.99
C ARG A 568 -24.14 -17.96 4.38
N ALA A 569 -25.43 -17.89 4.05
CA ALA A 569 -26.40 -18.94 4.34
C ALA A 569 -26.22 -20.21 3.50
N ASN A 570 -25.50 -20.13 2.36
CA ASN A 570 -25.32 -21.23 1.43
C ASN A 570 -23.85 -21.69 1.35
N PRO A 571 -23.42 -22.65 2.18
CA PRO A 571 -22.01 -23.13 2.20
C PRO A 571 -21.49 -23.63 0.85
N VAL A 572 -22.39 -24.10 -0.03
CA VAL A 572 -22.03 -24.53 -1.39
C VAL A 572 -21.37 -23.42 -2.22
N LEU A 573 -21.64 -22.15 -1.94
CA LEU A 573 -21.02 -21.00 -2.60
C LEU A 573 -19.65 -20.63 -2.01
N ARG A 574 -19.26 -21.26 -0.89
CA ARG A 574 -18.03 -20.96 -0.14
C ARG A 574 -17.15 -22.20 0.02
N GLN A 575 -17.10 -23.04 -1.01
CA GLN A 575 -16.28 -24.25 -0.98
C GLN A 575 -14.81 -23.89 -1.18
N THR A 576 -13.95 -24.60 -0.46
CA THR A 576 -12.49 -24.49 -0.63
C THR A 576 -11.96 -25.39 -1.74
N ARG A 577 -12.73 -26.42 -2.13
CA ARG A 577 -12.36 -27.35 -3.20
C ARG A 577 -12.85 -26.85 -4.54
N PHE A 578 -12.07 -27.11 -5.57
CA PHE A 578 -12.50 -26.87 -6.93
C PHE A 578 -13.56 -27.90 -7.36
N LEU A 579 -14.51 -27.45 -8.17
CA LEU A 579 -15.54 -28.30 -8.76
C LEU A 579 -15.08 -28.72 -10.16
N HIS A 580 -14.78 -30.01 -10.34
CA HIS A 580 -14.43 -30.60 -11.61
C HIS A 580 -15.59 -31.43 -12.14
N GLY A 581 -15.82 -31.39 -13.46
CA GLY A 581 -16.81 -32.25 -14.12
C GLY A 581 -16.53 -33.76 -14.00
N ASP A 582 -15.30 -34.12 -13.66
CA ASP A 582 -14.81 -35.51 -13.55
C ASP A 582 -14.75 -36.02 -12.10
N THR A 583 -15.21 -35.26 -11.11
CA THR A 583 -15.33 -35.78 -9.74
C THR A 583 -16.46 -36.79 -9.66
N ARG A 584 -16.09 -38.06 -9.68
CA ARG A 584 -16.96 -39.20 -9.38
C ARG A 584 -17.32 -39.26 -7.89
#